data_720ab1e60aa9f17dc1d6ddbf489870da
#
_entry.id   720ab1e60aa9f17dc1d6ddbf489870da
#
_cell.length_a   1.000
_cell.length_b   1.000
_cell.length_c   1.000
_cell.angle_alpha   90.00
_cell.angle_beta   90.00
_cell.angle_gamma   90.00
#
_symmetry.space_group_name_H-M   'P 1'
#
loop_
_entity.id
_entity.type
_entity.pdbx_description
1 polymer ?
#
loop_
_entity_poly.entity_id
_entity_poly.type
_entity_poly.pdbx_seq_one_letter_code
_entity_poly.pdbx_strand_id
1 'polypeptide(L)'
;MLDVAIVDDEEDVRAELGQMVRRFCAQEGERVCVHEYADGSELLDANGAQAHDVILLDIEMAQVDGMDAAHELRRRGVDAQIVFVTNMAQYAIRGYEVGAFDFVVKPVEYPVFAFKFKRVFEAVRARRRDLVALETRDGFVRMDAADILYVEVRGHKLTYHTTRGPIEIWGTMKAATAELEPLGFAACNACYLVNLDHVTGLSGEYVRVGEESLKMSRGKSRDFVDALTRSMGR
;
A
#
# COMPACT_ATOMS: atom_id res chain seq x y z
N MET A 1 0.72 -8.29 -11.42
CA MET A 1 2.16 -8.44 -11.71
C MET A 1 2.91 -7.74 -10.60
N LEU A 2 3.74 -8.45 -9.87
CA LEU A 2 4.60 -7.92 -8.81
C LEU A 2 5.82 -7.24 -9.43
N ASP A 3 6.21 -6.06 -8.93
CA ASP A 3 7.38 -5.33 -9.39
C ASP A 3 8.44 -5.32 -8.28
N VAL A 4 9.62 -5.90 -8.54
CA VAL A 4 10.66 -6.13 -7.53
C VAL A 4 11.98 -5.53 -8.00
N ALA A 5 12.55 -4.63 -7.18
CA ALA A 5 13.93 -4.19 -7.34
C ALA A 5 14.86 -5.07 -6.48
N ILE A 6 16.03 -5.41 -7.02
CA ILE A 6 17.13 -6.06 -6.31
C ILE A 6 18.34 -5.14 -6.45
N VAL A 7 18.89 -4.73 -5.33
CA VAL A 7 19.98 -3.75 -5.25
C VAL A 7 21.11 -4.35 -4.45
N ASP A 8 22.23 -4.64 -5.10
CA ASP A 8 23.39 -5.32 -4.53
C ASP A 8 24.57 -5.10 -5.47
N ASP A 9 25.79 -4.86 -5.00
CA ASP A 9 26.94 -4.65 -5.86
C ASP A 9 27.51 -5.96 -6.44
N GLU A 10 27.18 -7.12 -5.83
CA GLU A 10 27.55 -8.45 -6.29
C GLU A 10 26.55 -8.99 -7.34
N GLU A 11 26.99 -9.12 -8.60
CA GLU A 11 26.14 -9.62 -9.70
C GLU A 11 25.58 -11.03 -9.44
N ASP A 12 26.40 -11.92 -8.88
CA ASP A 12 25.99 -13.29 -8.57
C ASP A 12 24.86 -13.32 -7.53
N VAL A 13 24.92 -12.43 -6.53
CA VAL A 13 23.87 -12.29 -5.49
C VAL A 13 22.57 -11.77 -6.10
N ARG A 14 22.64 -10.75 -6.99
CA ARG A 14 21.45 -10.25 -7.70
C ARG A 14 20.80 -11.35 -8.52
N ALA A 15 21.60 -12.13 -9.26
CA ALA A 15 21.11 -13.23 -10.08
C ALA A 15 20.43 -14.32 -9.22
N GLU A 16 21.05 -14.70 -8.09
CA GLU A 16 20.49 -15.69 -7.16
C GLU A 16 19.17 -15.23 -6.55
N LEU A 17 19.12 -14.01 -6.02
CA LEU A 17 17.89 -13.41 -5.46
C LEU A 17 16.81 -13.31 -6.55
N GLY A 18 17.16 -12.91 -7.76
CA GLY A 18 16.24 -12.87 -8.89
C GLY A 18 15.63 -14.22 -9.23
N GLN A 19 16.43 -15.29 -9.18
CA GLN A 19 15.92 -16.67 -9.34
C GLN A 19 14.97 -17.07 -8.20
N MET A 20 15.30 -16.72 -6.94
CA MET A 20 14.45 -17.01 -5.79
C MET A 20 13.10 -16.29 -5.88
N VAL A 21 13.10 -15.01 -6.26
CA VAL A 21 11.88 -14.22 -6.48
C VAL A 21 11.02 -14.84 -7.57
N ARG A 22 11.59 -15.12 -8.74
CA ARG A 22 10.87 -15.73 -9.87
C ARG A 22 10.29 -17.10 -9.51
N ARG A 23 11.08 -17.94 -8.80
CA ARG A 23 10.62 -19.25 -8.31
C ARG A 23 9.45 -19.13 -7.36
N PHE A 24 9.53 -18.21 -6.38
CA PHE A 24 8.45 -17.97 -5.42
C PHE A 24 7.17 -17.51 -6.13
N CYS A 25 7.28 -16.50 -6.99
CA CYS A 25 6.12 -15.96 -7.71
C CYS A 25 5.47 -17.00 -8.62
N ALA A 26 6.25 -17.88 -9.27
CA ALA A 26 5.72 -18.98 -10.06
C ALA A 26 4.92 -19.98 -9.21
N GLN A 27 5.37 -20.28 -7.98
CA GLN A 27 4.64 -21.14 -7.04
C GLN A 27 3.32 -20.52 -6.56
N GLU A 28 3.27 -19.20 -6.40
CA GLU A 28 2.06 -18.46 -5.99
C GLU A 28 1.16 -18.06 -7.19
N GLY A 29 1.53 -18.43 -8.43
CA GLY A 29 0.78 -18.09 -9.63
C GLY A 29 0.78 -16.60 -9.96
N GLU A 30 1.76 -15.85 -9.47
CA GLU A 30 1.90 -14.41 -9.69
C GLU A 30 2.94 -14.12 -10.80
N ARG A 31 2.64 -13.16 -11.67
CA ARG A 31 3.64 -12.64 -12.62
C ARG A 31 4.52 -11.63 -11.93
N VAL A 32 5.83 -11.66 -12.22
CA VAL A 32 6.82 -10.75 -11.63
C VAL A 32 7.68 -10.09 -12.69
N CYS A 33 7.99 -8.82 -12.48
CA CYS A 33 9.06 -8.09 -13.13
C CYS A 33 10.18 -7.88 -12.11
N VAL A 34 11.42 -8.23 -12.46
CA VAL A 34 12.59 -8.07 -11.60
C VAL A 34 13.54 -7.09 -12.27
N HIS A 35 13.87 -6.02 -11.56
CA HIS A 35 14.83 -5.00 -11.94
C HIS A 35 16.07 -5.14 -11.05
N GLU A 36 17.25 -5.12 -11.66
CA GLU A 36 18.51 -5.27 -10.96
C GLU A 36 19.30 -3.96 -11.02
N TYR A 37 19.85 -3.56 -9.89
CA TYR A 37 20.66 -2.36 -9.72
C TYR A 37 21.95 -2.73 -8.98
N ALA A 38 23.07 -2.21 -9.43
CA ALA A 38 24.37 -2.51 -8.83
C ALA A 38 24.69 -1.61 -7.63
N ASP A 39 23.90 -0.55 -7.40
CA ASP A 39 24.17 0.44 -6.36
C ASP A 39 22.90 1.20 -5.98
N GLY A 40 22.88 1.76 -4.76
CA GLY A 40 21.77 2.61 -4.29
C GLY A 40 21.54 3.85 -5.15
N SER A 41 22.59 4.41 -5.76
CA SER A 41 22.45 5.58 -6.65
C SER A 41 21.69 5.23 -7.93
N GLU A 42 21.94 4.06 -8.55
CA GLU A 42 21.20 3.61 -9.72
C GLU A 42 19.70 3.45 -9.43
N LEU A 43 19.37 2.89 -8.27
CA LEU A 43 17.98 2.79 -7.82
C LEU A 43 17.33 4.18 -7.67
N LEU A 44 18.05 5.12 -7.06
CA LEU A 44 17.54 6.47 -6.78
C LEU A 44 17.41 7.34 -8.04
N ASP A 45 18.26 7.12 -9.04
CA ASP A 45 18.25 7.81 -10.34
C ASP A 45 17.25 7.23 -11.31
N ALA A 46 16.88 5.96 -11.13
CA ALA A 46 15.84 5.35 -11.93
C ALA A 46 14.52 6.09 -11.70
N ASN A 47 13.92 6.63 -12.77
CA ASN A 47 12.59 7.27 -12.73
C ASN A 47 11.49 6.32 -12.23
N GLY A 48 11.82 5.08 -12.00
CA GLY A 48 10.96 3.98 -11.58
C GLY A 48 11.04 3.60 -10.11
N ALA A 49 11.83 4.29 -9.26
CA ALA A 49 11.89 3.92 -7.84
C ALA A 49 10.52 3.97 -7.14
N GLN A 50 9.59 4.78 -7.64
CA GLN A 50 8.19 4.83 -7.18
C GLN A 50 7.32 3.69 -7.74
N ALA A 51 7.80 2.92 -8.72
CA ALA A 51 7.03 1.86 -9.38
C ALA A 51 7.23 0.48 -8.73
N HIS A 52 8.23 0.30 -7.86
CA HIS A 52 8.51 -0.99 -7.26
C HIS A 52 7.60 -1.26 -6.06
N ASP A 53 7.09 -2.49 -5.99
CA ASP A 53 6.30 -2.96 -4.83
C ASP A 53 7.21 -3.43 -3.69
N VAL A 54 8.33 -4.05 -4.05
CA VAL A 54 9.32 -4.61 -3.11
C VAL A 54 10.71 -4.19 -3.56
N ILE A 55 11.55 -3.82 -2.60
CA ILE A 55 12.97 -3.54 -2.81
C ILE A 55 13.78 -4.47 -1.90
N LEU A 56 14.52 -5.40 -2.50
CA LEU A 56 15.54 -6.19 -1.81
C LEU A 56 16.84 -5.41 -1.89
N LEU A 57 17.39 -4.99 -0.76
CA LEU A 57 18.42 -3.97 -0.70
C LEU A 57 19.59 -4.44 0.18
N ASP A 58 20.79 -4.53 -0.38
CA ASP A 58 21.98 -4.68 0.44
C ASP A 58 22.32 -3.36 1.14
N ILE A 59 22.94 -3.46 2.30
CA ILE A 59 23.45 -2.30 3.07
C ILE A 59 24.85 -1.93 2.60
N GLU A 60 25.74 -2.92 2.45
CA GLU A 60 27.13 -2.70 2.06
C GLU A 60 27.29 -2.58 0.56
N MET A 61 27.32 -1.36 0.04
CA MET A 61 27.57 -1.06 -1.37
C MET A 61 28.56 0.09 -1.52
N ALA A 62 29.24 0.15 -2.67
CA ALA A 62 30.45 0.97 -2.84
C ALA A 62 30.19 2.49 -2.86
N GLN A 63 29.05 2.97 -3.42
CA GLN A 63 28.81 4.42 -3.62
C GLN A 63 27.78 4.95 -2.64
N VAL A 64 26.56 4.43 -2.66
CA VAL A 64 25.48 4.81 -1.74
C VAL A 64 25.08 3.57 -0.96
N ASP A 65 25.29 3.60 0.37
CA ASP A 65 24.92 2.47 1.20
C ASP A 65 23.38 2.29 1.24
N GLY A 66 22.94 1.07 1.51
CA GLY A 66 21.53 0.74 1.45
C GLY A 66 20.69 1.46 2.51
N MET A 67 21.26 1.84 3.64
CA MET A 67 20.54 2.62 4.66
C MET A 67 20.29 4.04 4.18
N ASP A 68 21.29 4.68 3.56
CA ASP A 68 21.14 6.03 3.00
C ASP A 68 20.18 6.03 1.82
N ALA A 69 20.23 4.99 0.96
CA ALA A 69 19.27 4.81 -0.10
C ALA A 69 17.84 4.65 0.42
N ALA A 70 17.64 3.83 1.47
CA ALA A 70 16.34 3.64 2.10
C ALA A 70 15.79 4.93 2.72
N HIS A 71 16.61 5.72 3.42
CA HIS A 71 16.23 7.03 3.95
C HIS A 71 15.78 7.98 2.85
N GLU A 72 16.53 8.04 1.75
CA GLU A 72 16.20 8.91 0.62
C GLU A 72 14.90 8.47 -0.07
N LEU A 73 14.67 7.16 -0.24
CA LEU A 73 13.40 6.62 -0.76
C LEU A 73 12.21 7.07 0.10
N ARG A 74 12.32 6.96 1.42
CA ARG A 74 11.26 7.41 2.35
C ARG A 74 11.05 8.92 2.29
N ARG A 75 12.13 9.70 2.19
CA ARG A 75 12.06 11.16 2.02
C ARG A 75 11.34 11.57 0.73
N ARG A 76 11.51 10.78 -0.35
CA ARG A 76 10.80 10.98 -1.64
C ARG A 76 9.36 10.46 -1.62
N GLY A 77 8.88 9.89 -0.50
CA GLY A 77 7.54 9.33 -0.37
C GLY A 77 7.36 7.99 -1.10
N VAL A 78 8.47 7.27 -1.38
CA VAL A 78 8.41 5.92 -1.94
C VAL A 78 7.95 4.96 -0.86
N ASP A 79 6.86 4.24 -1.15
CA ASP A 79 6.16 3.41 -0.18
C ASP A 79 6.34 1.90 -0.45
N ALA A 80 7.37 1.54 -1.24
CA ALA A 80 7.76 0.16 -1.49
C ALA A 80 8.11 -0.58 -0.19
N GLN A 81 7.84 -1.87 -0.13
CA GLN A 81 8.27 -2.74 0.97
C GLN A 81 9.77 -2.97 0.86
N ILE A 82 10.56 -2.42 1.78
CA ILE A 82 12.01 -2.59 1.80
C ILE A 82 12.34 -3.82 2.66
N VAL A 83 13.11 -4.74 2.09
CA VAL A 83 13.71 -5.87 2.79
C VAL A 83 15.21 -5.78 2.65
N PHE A 84 15.91 -5.64 3.75
CA PHE A 84 17.38 -5.68 3.71
C PHE A 84 17.88 -7.11 3.55
N VAL A 85 18.84 -7.30 2.64
CA VAL A 85 19.50 -8.58 2.37
C VAL A 85 21.01 -8.35 2.43
N THR A 86 21.66 -8.64 3.57
CA THR A 86 23.03 -8.19 3.83
C THR A 86 23.78 -9.11 4.80
N ASN A 87 25.12 -8.99 4.84
CA ASN A 87 25.96 -9.62 5.87
C ASN A 87 25.90 -8.90 7.23
N MET A 88 25.39 -7.67 7.26
CA MET A 88 25.43 -6.74 8.39
C MET A 88 24.28 -6.94 9.39
N ALA A 89 24.21 -8.08 10.06
CA ALA A 89 23.16 -8.38 11.04
C ALA A 89 22.95 -7.29 12.12
N GLN A 90 23.99 -6.55 12.49
CA GLN A 90 23.93 -5.47 13.47
C GLN A 90 23.05 -4.29 13.05
N TYR A 91 22.77 -4.12 11.76
CA TYR A 91 21.92 -3.05 11.24
C TYR A 91 20.41 -3.38 11.31
N ALA A 92 20.03 -4.59 11.72
CA ALA A 92 18.61 -4.97 11.81
C ALA A 92 17.79 -4.01 12.69
N ILE A 93 18.38 -3.48 13.78
CA ILE A 93 17.71 -2.50 14.66
C ILE A 93 17.52 -1.15 13.94
N ARG A 94 18.49 -0.70 13.14
CA ARG A 94 18.39 0.55 12.38
C ARG A 94 17.41 0.48 11.21
N GLY A 95 17.11 -0.73 10.72
CA GLY A 95 16.08 -0.93 9.69
C GLY A 95 14.70 -0.40 10.10
N TYR A 96 14.40 -0.36 11.41
CA TYR A 96 13.14 0.24 11.90
C TYR A 96 13.04 1.75 11.62
N GLU A 97 14.16 2.47 11.57
CA GLU A 97 14.19 3.93 11.33
C GLU A 97 13.65 4.28 9.93
N VAL A 98 13.86 3.39 8.96
CA VAL A 98 13.39 3.54 7.58
C VAL A 98 12.10 2.79 7.29
N GLY A 99 11.48 2.17 8.30
CA GLY A 99 10.29 1.36 8.13
C GLY A 99 10.53 0.15 7.22
N ALA A 100 11.70 -0.52 7.36
CA ALA A 100 11.96 -1.76 6.65
C ALA A 100 10.97 -2.84 7.08
N PHE A 101 10.48 -3.61 6.11
CA PHE A 101 9.49 -4.66 6.37
C PHE A 101 10.12 -5.88 7.03
N ASP A 102 11.31 -6.28 6.57
CA ASP A 102 12.03 -7.44 7.10
C ASP A 102 13.54 -7.31 6.83
N PHE A 103 14.30 -8.24 7.38
CA PHE A 103 15.75 -8.32 7.29
C PHE A 103 16.19 -9.76 7.04
N VAL A 104 17.05 -9.99 6.06
CA VAL A 104 17.59 -11.30 5.68
C VAL A 104 19.11 -11.23 5.74
N VAL A 105 19.74 -12.18 6.46
CA VAL A 105 21.21 -12.26 6.56
C VAL A 105 21.74 -13.18 5.47
N LYS A 106 22.75 -12.74 4.73
CA LYS A 106 23.50 -13.57 3.78
C LYS A 106 24.34 -14.63 4.53
N PRO A 107 24.53 -15.87 4.03
CA PRO A 107 24.01 -16.39 2.77
C PRO A 107 22.52 -16.72 2.83
N VAL A 108 21.79 -16.44 1.74
CA VAL A 108 20.34 -16.58 1.69
C VAL A 108 19.95 -17.98 1.23
N GLU A 109 19.34 -18.77 2.09
CA GLU A 109 18.76 -20.04 1.69
C GLU A 109 17.31 -19.88 1.24
N TYR A 110 16.92 -20.56 0.13
CA TYR A 110 15.57 -20.43 -0.43
C TYR A 110 14.41 -20.64 0.55
N PRO A 111 14.42 -21.65 1.47
CA PRO A 111 13.34 -21.83 2.43
C PRO A 111 13.15 -20.62 3.36
N VAL A 112 14.26 -20.03 3.84
CA VAL A 112 14.24 -18.82 4.68
C VAL A 112 13.75 -17.62 3.91
N PHE A 113 14.27 -17.44 2.68
CA PHE A 113 13.81 -16.41 1.76
C PHE A 113 12.31 -16.53 1.50
N ALA A 114 11.84 -17.69 1.08
CA ALA A 114 10.43 -17.92 0.73
C ALA A 114 9.49 -17.63 1.91
N PHE A 115 9.87 -18.01 3.12
CA PHE A 115 9.08 -17.74 4.33
C PHE A 115 8.94 -16.25 4.60
N LYS A 116 10.03 -15.49 4.52
CA LYS A 116 10.03 -14.03 4.74
C LYS A 116 9.36 -13.29 3.57
N PHE A 117 9.69 -13.66 2.34
CA PHE A 117 9.14 -13.05 1.14
C PHE A 117 7.62 -13.26 1.01
N LYS A 118 7.10 -14.38 1.53
CA LYS A 118 5.65 -14.61 1.59
C LYS A 118 4.93 -13.52 2.38
N ARG A 119 5.46 -13.12 3.52
CA ARG A 119 4.88 -12.04 4.34
C ARG A 119 4.89 -10.70 3.60
N VAL A 120 5.99 -10.39 2.92
CA VAL A 120 6.12 -9.20 2.06
C VAL A 120 5.09 -9.23 0.94
N PHE A 121 5.00 -10.35 0.25
CA PHE A 121 4.07 -10.58 -0.85
C PHE A 121 2.60 -10.42 -0.42
N GLU A 122 2.24 -10.98 0.73
CA GLU A 122 0.89 -10.85 1.30
C GLU A 122 0.58 -9.39 1.65
N ALA A 123 1.53 -8.65 2.23
CA ALA A 123 1.38 -7.23 2.53
C ALA A 123 1.17 -6.38 1.26
N VAL A 124 1.98 -6.62 0.21
CA VAL A 124 1.80 -5.95 -1.10
C VAL A 124 0.45 -6.30 -1.72
N ARG A 125 0.03 -7.56 -1.65
CA ARG A 125 -1.30 -7.98 -2.17
C ARG A 125 -2.45 -7.37 -1.40
N ALA A 126 -2.36 -7.29 -0.07
CA ALA A 126 -3.36 -6.64 0.75
C ALA A 126 -3.51 -5.17 0.32
N ARG A 127 -2.39 -4.44 0.25
CA ARG A 127 -2.35 -3.06 -0.19
C ARG A 127 -2.89 -2.83 -1.60
N ARG A 128 -2.62 -3.74 -2.55
CA ARG A 128 -3.16 -3.64 -3.91
C ARG A 128 -4.66 -3.87 -3.99
N ARG A 129 -5.25 -4.61 -3.04
CA ARG A 129 -6.70 -4.79 -2.94
C ARG A 129 -7.39 -3.51 -2.50
N ASP A 130 -6.68 -2.63 -1.82
CA ASP A 130 -7.19 -1.38 -1.33
C ASP A 130 -7.15 -0.25 -2.38
N LEU A 131 -6.59 -0.52 -3.57
CA LEU A 131 -6.59 0.43 -4.68
C LEU A 131 -7.96 0.47 -5.37
N VAL A 132 -8.52 1.67 -5.42
CA VAL A 132 -9.78 1.97 -6.12
C VAL A 132 -9.44 2.61 -7.47
N ALA A 133 -10.10 2.14 -8.54
CA ALA A 133 -9.97 2.68 -9.87
C ALA A 133 -11.25 3.42 -10.26
N LEU A 134 -11.19 4.74 -10.37
CA LEU A 134 -12.32 5.58 -10.72
C LEU A 134 -12.26 5.95 -12.20
N GLU A 135 -13.31 5.62 -12.94
CA GLU A 135 -13.46 6.02 -14.34
C GLU A 135 -14.03 7.45 -14.39
N THR A 136 -13.21 8.40 -14.82
CA THR A 136 -13.57 9.81 -14.97
C THR A 136 -13.80 10.16 -16.44
N ARG A 137 -14.26 11.38 -16.73
CA ARG A 137 -14.40 11.84 -18.11
C ARG A 137 -13.09 11.92 -18.88
N ASP A 138 -11.98 12.10 -18.16
CA ASP A 138 -10.64 12.31 -18.73
C ASP A 138 -9.77 11.04 -18.68
N GLY A 139 -10.34 9.90 -18.29
CA GLY A 139 -9.64 8.61 -18.19
C GLY A 139 -9.81 7.94 -16.83
N PHE A 140 -8.81 7.19 -16.39
CA PHE A 140 -8.82 6.48 -15.10
C PHE A 140 -7.96 7.21 -14.06
N VAL A 141 -8.50 7.31 -12.83
CA VAL A 141 -7.75 7.71 -11.64
C VAL A 141 -7.63 6.50 -10.73
N ARG A 142 -6.41 6.08 -10.41
CA ARG A 142 -6.14 5.06 -9.39
C ARG A 142 -5.69 5.75 -8.12
N MET A 143 -6.26 5.34 -6.99
CA MET A 143 -5.95 5.89 -5.69
C MET A 143 -6.07 4.81 -4.60
N ASP A 144 -5.42 5.04 -3.48
CA ASP A 144 -5.60 4.22 -2.30
C ASP A 144 -6.98 4.50 -1.68
N ALA A 145 -7.68 3.45 -1.23
CA ALA A 145 -8.93 3.61 -0.49
C ALA A 145 -8.73 4.46 0.78
N ALA A 146 -7.54 4.42 1.37
CA ALA A 146 -7.16 5.26 2.51
C ALA A 146 -7.16 6.77 2.18
N ASP A 147 -6.99 7.15 0.90
CA ASP A 147 -7.11 8.56 0.49
C ASP A 147 -8.58 9.03 0.38
N ILE A 148 -9.55 8.13 0.39
CA ILE A 148 -10.98 8.45 0.28
C ILE A 148 -11.58 8.65 1.67
N LEU A 149 -12.08 9.85 1.94
CA LEU A 149 -12.73 10.20 3.22
C LEU A 149 -14.17 9.67 3.28
N TYR A 150 -14.93 9.96 2.24
CA TYR A 150 -16.30 9.50 2.06
C TYR A 150 -16.77 9.68 0.62
N VAL A 151 -17.83 8.99 0.25
CA VAL A 151 -18.50 9.13 -1.07
C VAL A 151 -19.89 9.69 -0.86
N GLU A 152 -20.22 10.72 -1.64
CA GLU A 152 -21.55 11.33 -1.69
C GLU A 152 -22.24 11.01 -3.01
N VAL A 153 -23.54 10.72 -2.98
CA VAL A 153 -24.35 10.60 -4.20
C VAL A 153 -25.39 11.71 -4.30
N ARG A 154 -25.45 12.34 -5.49
CA ARG A 154 -26.51 13.28 -5.88
C ARG A 154 -27.06 12.87 -7.23
N GLY A 155 -28.25 12.31 -7.25
CA GLY A 155 -28.83 11.70 -8.47
C GLY A 155 -28.01 10.49 -8.92
N HIS A 156 -27.40 10.59 -10.11
CA HIS A 156 -26.50 9.56 -10.67
C HIS A 156 -25.03 9.95 -10.63
N LYS A 157 -24.68 11.00 -9.90
CA LYS A 157 -23.33 11.50 -9.77
C LYS A 157 -22.80 11.13 -8.40
N LEU A 158 -21.66 10.45 -8.39
CA LEU A 158 -20.88 10.15 -7.19
C LEU A 158 -19.75 11.17 -7.06
N THR A 159 -19.57 11.72 -5.88
CA THR A 159 -18.43 12.55 -5.52
C THR A 159 -17.63 11.82 -4.46
N TYR A 160 -16.42 11.42 -4.83
CA TYR A 160 -15.43 10.87 -3.91
C TYR A 160 -14.68 12.04 -3.27
N HIS A 161 -14.93 12.29 -2.01
CA HIS A 161 -14.20 13.29 -1.23
C HIS A 161 -12.91 12.67 -0.75
N THR A 162 -11.77 13.20 -1.20
CA THR A 162 -10.45 12.62 -0.93
C THR A 162 -9.52 13.61 -0.24
N THR A 163 -8.39 13.11 0.29
CA THR A 163 -7.32 13.93 0.88
C THR A 163 -6.70 14.93 -0.11
N ARG A 164 -6.88 14.68 -1.43
CA ARG A 164 -6.33 15.53 -2.51
C ARG A 164 -7.40 16.38 -3.21
N GLY A 165 -8.64 16.34 -2.73
CA GLY A 165 -9.77 17.03 -3.32
C GLY A 165 -10.85 16.08 -3.87
N PRO A 166 -12.01 16.61 -4.28
CA PRO A 166 -13.12 15.82 -4.77
C PRO A 166 -12.90 15.29 -6.19
N ILE A 167 -13.31 14.03 -6.42
CA ILE A 167 -13.36 13.40 -7.77
C ILE A 167 -14.79 13.02 -8.06
N GLU A 168 -15.29 13.44 -9.23
CA GLU A 168 -16.67 13.20 -9.63
C GLU A 168 -16.74 12.17 -10.76
N ILE A 169 -17.60 11.16 -10.58
CA ILE A 169 -17.87 10.12 -11.59
C ILE A 169 -19.37 9.87 -11.74
N TRP A 170 -19.77 9.27 -12.83
CA TRP A 170 -21.14 8.74 -12.99
C TRP A 170 -21.21 7.35 -12.34
N GLY A 171 -22.24 7.12 -11.54
CA GLY A 171 -22.39 5.83 -10.87
C GLY A 171 -23.55 5.80 -9.88
N THR A 172 -23.63 4.71 -9.14
CA THR A 172 -24.67 4.50 -8.12
C THR A 172 -24.03 4.19 -6.77
N MET A 173 -24.65 4.63 -5.69
CA MET A 173 -24.21 4.30 -4.33
C MET A 173 -24.13 2.78 -4.10
N LYS A 174 -25.02 2.00 -4.72
CA LYS A 174 -24.99 0.54 -4.62
C LYS A 174 -23.69 -0.06 -5.18
N ALA A 175 -23.23 0.42 -6.33
CA ALA A 175 -21.96 -0.04 -6.92
C ALA A 175 -20.77 0.39 -6.05
N ALA A 176 -20.73 1.65 -5.63
CA ALA A 176 -19.68 2.14 -4.74
C ALA A 176 -19.64 1.39 -3.39
N THR A 177 -20.81 1.06 -2.81
CA THR A 177 -20.86 0.27 -1.57
C THR A 177 -20.29 -1.13 -1.78
N ALA A 178 -20.66 -1.82 -2.87
CA ALA A 178 -20.17 -3.17 -3.14
C ALA A 178 -18.65 -3.23 -3.32
N GLU A 179 -18.04 -2.17 -3.86
CA GLU A 179 -16.60 -2.05 -4.05
C GLU A 179 -15.88 -1.64 -2.76
N LEU A 180 -16.41 -0.67 -2.00
CA LEU A 180 -15.70 -0.04 -0.89
C LEU A 180 -16.01 -0.66 0.48
N GLU A 181 -17.14 -1.33 0.66
CA GLU A 181 -17.48 -1.97 1.95
C GLU A 181 -16.41 -2.98 2.41
N PRO A 182 -15.83 -3.84 1.53
CA PRO A 182 -14.72 -4.72 1.90
C PRO A 182 -13.45 -3.99 2.31
N LEU A 183 -13.31 -2.71 1.94
CA LEU A 183 -12.16 -1.83 2.21
C LEU A 183 -12.39 -0.95 3.45
N GLY A 184 -13.38 -1.27 4.29
CA GLY A 184 -13.58 -0.55 5.55
C GLY A 184 -14.53 0.65 5.45
N PHE A 185 -15.41 0.69 4.44
CA PHE A 185 -16.43 1.73 4.35
C PHE A 185 -17.78 1.26 4.85
N ALA A 186 -18.57 2.18 5.40
CA ALA A 186 -19.95 1.91 5.81
C ALA A 186 -20.89 3.07 5.43
N ALA A 187 -22.13 2.72 5.07
CA ALA A 187 -23.14 3.71 4.74
C ALA A 187 -23.77 4.29 6.01
N CYS A 188 -23.62 5.60 6.24
CA CYS A 188 -24.25 6.29 7.36
C CYS A 188 -25.68 6.79 7.01
N ASN A 189 -26.00 6.95 5.72
CA ASN A 189 -27.34 7.17 5.19
C ASN A 189 -27.43 6.72 3.72
N ALA A 190 -28.52 7.07 3.03
CA ALA A 190 -28.71 6.69 1.62
C ALA A 190 -27.76 7.43 0.65
N CYS A 191 -27.22 8.59 1.09
CA CYS A 191 -26.42 9.48 0.24
C CYS A 191 -24.93 9.46 0.58
N TYR A 192 -24.53 8.90 1.73
CA TYR A 192 -23.15 8.91 2.20
C TYR A 192 -22.64 7.52 2.55
N LEU A 193 -21.48 7.17 1.97
CA LEU A 193 -20.66 6.00 2.29
C LEU A 193 -19.33 6.51 2.88
N VAL A 194 -19.04 6.16 4.11
CA VAL A 194 -17.96 6.75 4.92
C VAL A 194 -16.85 5.75 5.12
N ASN A 195 -15.60 6.18 4.94
CA ASN A 195 -14.43 5.44 5.36
C ASN A 195 -14.31 5.48 6.89
N LEU A 196 -14.35 4.30 7.50
CA LEU A 196 -14.38 4.18 8.97
C LEU A 196 -13.07 4.63 9.63
N ASP A 197 -11.94 4.53 8.93
CA ASP A 197 -10.64 4.96 9.43
C ASP A 197 -10.49 6.49 9.53
N HIS A 198 -11.33 7.23 8.79
CA HIS A 198 -11.36 8.70 8.83
C HIS A 198 -12.43 9.27 9.78
N VAL A 199 -13.16 8.41 10.51
CA VAL A 199 -14.15 8.87 11.50
C VAL A 199 -13.43 9.42 12.72
N THR A 200 -13.57 10.72 12.98
CA THR A 200 -12.98 11.41 14.13
C THR A 200 -13.94 11.56 15.31
N GLY A 201 -15.23 11.27 15.14
CA GLY A 201 -16.19 11.33 16.22
C GLY A 201 -17.64 11.10 15.80
N LEU A 202 -18.48 10.82 16.80
CA LEU A 202 -19.93 10.71 16.67
C LEU A 202 -20.58 11.71 17.64
N SER A 203 -21.58 12.46 17.19
CA SER A 203 -22.33 13.39 18.02
C SER A 203 -23.80 13.37 17.61
N GLY A 204 -24.64 12.73 18.43
CA GLY A 204 -26.07 12.58 18.15
C GLY A 204 -26.33 11.86 16.83
N GLU A 205 -26.96 12.55 15.88
CA GLU A 205 -27.26 12.02 14.55
C GLU A 205 -26.13 12.32 13.50
N TYR A 206 -24.97 12.76 13.94
CA TYR A 206 -23.88 13.15 13.02
C TYR A 206 -22.62 12.33 13.25
N VAL A 207 -21.98 11.93 12.14
CA VAL A 207 -20.63 11.38 12.10
C VAL A 207 -19.68 12.46 11.59
N ARG A 208 -18.56 12.67 12.28
CA ARG A 208 -17.51 13.58 11.86
C ARG A 208 -16.44 12.84 11.08
N VAL A 209 -16.13 13.35 9.87
CA VAL A 209 -15.14 12.77 8.96
C VAL A 209 -14.24 13.92 8.49
N GLY A 210 -12.99 13.93 8.95
CA GLY A 210 -12.14 15.10 8.78
C GLY A 210 -12.80 16.35 9.44
N GLU A 211 -13.01 17.39 8.63
CA GLU A 211 -13.67 18.64 9.07
C GLU A 211 -15.19 18.64 8.85
N GLU A 212 -15.72 17.64 8.13
CA GLU A 212 -17.12 17.56 7.75
C GLU A 212 -17.97 16.81 8.78
N SER A 213 -19.25 17.21 8.89
CA SER A 213 -20.25 16.56 9.74
C SER A 213 -21.39 16.00 8.88
N LEU A 214 -21.43 14.69 8.71
CA LEU A 214 -22.40 14.00 7.86
C LEU A 214 -23.56 13.48 8.70
N LYS A 215 -24.79 13.73 8.25
CA LYS A 215 -25.98 13.28 8.97
C LYS A 215 -26.23 11.80 8.75
N MET A 216 -26.34 11.03 9.84
CA MET A 216 -26.76 9.64 9.81
C MET A 216 -28.29 9.54 9.72
N SER A 217 -28.79 8.55 9.00
CA SER A 217 -30.21 8.21 9.03
C SER A 217 -30.53 7.23 10.17
N ARG A 218 -31.71 7.35 10.75
CA ARG A 218 -32.17 6.46 11.84
C ARG A 218 -32.04 4.98 11.48
N GLY A 219 -32.38 4.62 10.23
CA GLY A 219 -32.33 3.23 9.76
C GLY A 219 -30.92 2.68 9.52
N LYS A 220 -29.88 3.55 9.41
CA LYS A 220 -28.49 3.14 9.17
C LYS A 220 -27.57 3.35 10.38
N SER A 221 -28.03 4.14 11.36
CA SER A 221 -27.20 4.54 12.51
C SER A 221 -26.67 3.34 13.29
N ARG A 222 -27.50 2.32 13.55
CA ARG A 222 -27.08 1.13 14.29
C ARG A 222 -26.03 0.32 13.54
N ASP A 223 -26.29 -0.01 12.26
CA ASP A 223 -25.39 -0.79 11.44
C ASP A 223 -24.06 -0.07 11.26
N PHE A 224 -24.09 1.27 11.12
CA PHE A 224 -22.90 2.10 11.01
C PHE A 224 -22.05 2.09 12.29
N VAL A 225 -22.69 2.25 13.46
CA VAL A 225 -21.98 2.22 14.76
C VAL A 225 -21.39 0.83 15.01
N ASP A 226 -22.14 -0.24 14.68
CA ASP A 226 -21.64 -1.61 14.80
C ASP A 226 -20.43 -1.87 13.87
N ALA A 227 -20.46 -1.32 12.65
CA ALA A 227 -19.33 -1.41 11.72
C ALA A 227 -18.11 -0.63 12.25
N LEU A 228 -18.31 0.60 12.74
CA LEU A 228 -17.26 1.43 13.33
C LEU A 228 -16.62 0.76 14.55
N THR A 229 -17.41 0.17 15.42
CA THR A 229 -16.89 -0.53 16.61
C THR A 229 -16.04 -1.73 16.23
N ARG A 230 -16.43 -2.47 15.17
CA ARG A 230 -15.64 -3.59 14.65
C ARG A 230 -14.34 -3.14 13.98
N SER A 231 -14.30 -1.98 13.33
CA SER A 231 -13.06 -1.46 12.72
C SER A 231 -12.04 -1.02 13.78
N MET A 232 -12.48 -0.45 14.90
CA MET A 232 -11.60 0.00 15.99
C MET A 232 -10.94 -1.15 16.78
N GLY A 233 -11.41 -2.39 16.62
CA GLY A 233 -10.87 -3.58 17.27
C GLY A 233 -9.90 -4.38 16.42
N ARG A 234 -9.50 -3.88 15.24
CA ARG A 234 -8.46 -4.45 14.37
C ARG A 234 -7.16 -3.71 14.55
#